data_1dce538482256a8c7560b91b89fb4654
#
_entry.id   1dce538482256a8c7560b91b89fb4654
#
_cell.length_a   1.000
_cell.length_b   1.000
_cell.length_c   1.000
_cell.angle_alpha   90.00
_cell.angle_beta   90.00
_cell.angle_gamma   90.00
#
_symmetry.space_group_name_H-M   'P 1'
#
loop_
_entity.id
_entity.type
_entity.pdbx_description
1 polymer ?
#
loop_
_entity_poly.entity_id
_entity_poly.type
_entity_poly.pdbx_seq_one_letter_code
_entity_poly.pdbx_strand_id
1 'polypeptide(L)'
;MTGRATTRDPWFDNAKMALVTLVVLGHSWVLLPESGLRDHLYDFLYAWHVPAFVFVTGYLSRSFTWSRRRLWQLVRTVAVPYVLFECALALFRIYVGGEELENLFRDPHWPMWYLSALFFWRLLTPVFTALPAAVAIAVAVVTSLAAGLWAGDTLDMARVLGLLPFFVLGLAATPQRLERLRTPWLRPVAVVAFVAAWVLTTWTDTWASTEWYYYRALYGELDVSDTRAFLTRSVLLVSGTVLAWSFLALVPRRGGWFTRMGAWTLVVYLFHGFAVKGAEYAGYTGWTADHPWVGLVLTSALAVALALLLASPRVAPVLGHVVDPFGFAEKRVDRAADVAVASQEAEVIAGAVADAAADAAREARPRR
;
A
#
# COMPACT_ATOMS: atom_id res chain seq x y z
N MET A 1 -13.13 20.13 -25.83
CA MET A 1 -12.79 20.29 -24.41
C MET A 1 -11.64 19.33 -24.10
N THR A 2 -10.41 19.85 -24.15
CA THR A 2 -9.19 19.07 -23.90
C THR A 2 -9.16 18.68 -22.44
N GLY A 3 -9.37 17.40 -22.16
CA GLY A 3 -9.25 16.82 -20.82
C GLY A 3 -7.84 17.05 -20.27
N ARG A 4 -7.74 17.96 -19.29
CA ARG A 4 -6.52 18.21 -18.52
C ARG A 4 -6.14 16.89 -17.84
N ALA A 5 -5.14 16.20 -18.36
CA ALA A 5 -4.56 15.06 -17.69
C ALA A 5 -4.24 15.50 -16.24
N THR A 6 -4.88 14.88 -15.27
CA THR A 6 -4.62 15.17 -13.87
C THR A 6 -3.17 14.80 -13.59
N THR A 7 -2.30 15.78 -13.53
CA THR A 7 -0.89 15.58 -13.18
C THR A 7 -0.85 14.93 -11.80
N ARG A 8 -0.24 13.75 -11.75
CA ARG A 8 -0.05 12.96 -10.53
C ARG A 8 0.73 13.80 -9.51
N ASP A 9 0.23 13.93 -8.28
CA ASP A 9 0.89 14.73 -7.24
C ASP A 9 2.15 14.01 -6.73
N PRO A 10 3.37 14.55 -6.95
CA PRO A 10 4.63 13.94 -6.53
C PRO A 10 4.70 13.66 -5.03
N TRP A 11 4.02 14.45 -4.23
CA TRP A 11 4.01 14.29 -2.78
C TRP A 11 3.42 12.95 -2.33
N PHE A 12 2.28 12.53 -2.91
CA PHE A 12 1.69 11.23 -2.60
C PHE A 12 2.52 10.05 -3.13
N ASP A 13 3.14 10.21 -4.29
CA ASP A 13 4.01 9.17 -4.83
C ASP A 13 5.27 9.00 -3.97
N ASN A 14 5.86 10.10 -3.49
CA ASN A 14 6.96 10.07 -2.53
C ASN A 14 6.53 9.44 -1.20
N ALA A 15 5.36 9.82 -0.66
CA ALA A 15 4.82 9.24 0.57
C ALA A 15 4.63 7.73 0.45
N LYS A 16 3.99 7.27 -0.62
CA LYS A 16 3.76 5.83 -0.86
C LYS A 16 5.06 5.05 -0.98
N MET A 17 6.04 5.59 -1.74
CA MET A 17 7.32 4.90 -1.91
C MET A 17 8.09 4.82 -0.60
N ALA A 18 8.15 5.91 0.17
CA ALA A 18 8.77 5.91 1.49
C ALA A 18 8.10 4.89 2.43
N LEU A 19 6.77 4.90 2.50
CA LEU A 19 6.02 4.01 3.38
C LEU A 19 6.17 2.53 3.00
N VAL A 20 6.13 2.18 1.71
CA VAL A 20 6.33 0.79 1.30
C VAL A 20 7.78 0.33 1.55
N THR A 21 8.76 1.22 1.42
CA THR A 21 10.15 0.92 1.79
C THR A 21 10.27 0.61 3.29
N LEU A 22 9.56 1.37 4.13
CA LEU A 22 9.51 1.12 5.58
C LEU A 22 8.76 -0.17 5.92
N VAL A 23 7.75 -0.57 5.14
CA VAL A 23 7.11 -1.88 5.26
C VAL A 23 8.12 -2.99 5.00
N VAL A 24 8.88 -2.91 3.91
CA VAL A 24 9.93 -3.91 3.60
C VAL A 24 10.99 -3.95 4.70
N LEU A 25 11.40 -2.78 5.20
CA LEU A 25 12.37 -2.66 6.30
C LEU A 25 11.87 -3.35 7.57
N GLY A 26 10.68 -2.99 8.06
CA GLY A 26 10.09 -3.59 9.26
C GLY A 26 9.90 -5.11 9.13
N HIS A 27 9.44 -5.55 7.96
CA HIS A 27 9.29 -6.97 7.66
C HIS A 27 10.62 -7.73 7.56
N SER A 28 11.70 -7.07 7.18
CA SER A 28 13.02 -7.70 7.13
C SER A 28 13.66 -7.81 8.51
N TRP A 29 13.29 -6.96 9.47
CA TRP A 29 13.83 -7.02 10.84
C TRP A 29 13.38 -8.24 11.65
N VAL A 30 12.38 -8.99 11.17
CA VAL A 30 12.04 -10.30 11.77
C VAL A 30 13.15 -11.33 11.60
N LEU A 31 14.09 -11.11 10.67
CA LEU A 31 15.26 -11.95 10.43
C LEU A 31 16.42 -11.67 11.42
N LEU A 32 16.26 -10.67 12.28
CA LEU A 32 17.27 -10.27 13.27
C LEU A 32 16.99 -10.92 14.62
N PRO A 33 18.03 -11.22 15.42
CA PRO A 33 17.84 -11.71 16.76
C PRO A 33 17.11 -10.68 17.62
N GLU A 34 16.39 -11.15 18.62
CA GLU A 34 15.76 -10.30 19.62
C GLU A 34 16.81 -9.50 20.37
N SER A 35 16.57 -8.20 20.49
CA SER A 35 17.43 -7.29 21.26
C SER A 35 16.67 -6.00 21.55
N GLY A 36 16.98 -5.35 22.68
CA GLY A 36 16.30 -4.11 23.05
C GLY A 36 16.39 -3.01 22.01
N LEU A 37 17.48 -2.93 21.23
CA LEU A 37 17.58 -1.96 20.13
C LEU A 37 16.67 -2.34 18.97
N ARG A 38 16.68 -3.60 18.55
CA ARG A 38 15.82 -4.09 17.45
C ARG A 38 14.34 -3.87 17.81
N ASP A 39 13.95 -4.20 19.03
CA ASP A 39 12.57 -4.10 19.49
C ASP A 39 12.15 -2.64 19.60
N HIS A 40 13.01 -1.76 20.10
CA HIS A 40 12.76 -0.33 20.14
C HIS A 40 12.61 0.29 18.72
N LEU A 41 13.49 -0.08 17.77
CA LEU A 41 13.39 0.35 16.38
C LEU A 41 12.08 -0.12 15.74
N TYR A 42 11.69 -1.35 16.05
CA TYR A 42 10.48 -1.98 15.55
C TYR A 42 9.23 -1.27 16.08
N ASP A 43 9.14 -1.08 17.39
CA ASP A 43 8.03 -0.39 18.04
C ASP A 43 7.89 1.05 17.56
N PHE A 44 9.01 1.77 17.46
CA PHE A 44 9.01 3.11 16.89
C PHE A 44 8.48 3.15 15.47
N LEU A 45 8.91 2.21 14.63
CA LEU A 45 8.44 2.14 13.25
C LEU A 45 6.94 1.82 13.18
N TYR A 46 6.50 0.79 13.92
CA TYR A 46 5.12 0.31 13.87
C TYR A 46 4.12 1.27 14.52
N ALA A 47 4.56 2.14 15.42
CA ALA A 47 3.70 3.17 16.01
C ALA A 47 3.06 4.11 14.98
N TRP A 48 3.62 4.25 13.77
CA TRP A 48 3.15 5.27 12.83
C TRP A 48 3.13 4.88 11.35
N HIS A 49 4.02 3.99 10.85
CA HIS A 49 4.14 3.79 9.40
C HIS A 49 2.88 3.13 8.80
N VAL A 50 2.27 2.16 9.51
CA VAL A 50 1.00 1.54 9.09
C VAL A 50 -0.15 2.55 9.18
N PRO A 51 -0.38 3.28 10.30
CA PRO A 51 -1.31 4.38 10.36
C PRO A 51 -1.18 5.39 9.21
N ALA A 52 0.04 5.82 8.89
CA ALA A 52 0.30 6.75 7.79
C ALA A 52 -0.05 6.14 6.42
N PHE A 53 0.29 4.87 6.21
CA PHE A 53 -0.03 4.17 4.96
C PHE A 53 -1.55 4.03 4.77
N VAL A 54 -2.26 3.67 5.83
CA VAL A 54 -3.73 3.52 5.83
C VAL A 54 -4.41 4.88 5.61
N PHE A 55 -3.92 5.95 6.22
CA PHE A 55 -4.42 7.31 5.99
C PHE A 55 -4.28 7.73 4.51
N VAL A 56 -3.09 7.55 3.91
CA VAL A 56 -2.86 7.84 2.48
C VAL A 56 -3.80 7.02 1.60
N THR A 57 -4.00 5.75 1.94
CA THR A 57 -4.92 4.84 1.23
C THR A 57 -6.37 5.33 1.30
N GLY A 58 -6.82 5.78 2.46
CA GLY A 58 -8.15 6.38 2.64
C GLY A 58 -8.32 7.61 1.76
N TYR A 59 -7.36 8.54 1.78
CA TYR A 59 -7.40 9.73 0.93
C TYR A 59 -7.49 9.39 -0.56
N LEU A 60 -6.72 8.43 -1.03
CA LEU A 60 -6.73 8.01 -2.43
C LEU A 60 -7.97 7.19 -2.82
N SER A 61 -8.70 6.64 -1.85
CA SER A 61 -9.93 5.86 -2.06
C SER A 61 -11.21 6.68 -2.07
N ARG A 62 -11.18 7.97 -1.72
CA ARG A 62 -12.37 8.83 -1.53
C ARG A 62 -13.29 8.97 -2.75
N SER A 63 -12.78 8.70 -3.96
CA SER A 63 -13.58 8.70 -5.20
C SER A 63 -14.17 7.33 -5.55
N PHE A 64 -14.02 6.34 -4.67
CA PHE A 64 -14.59 5.01 -4.90
C PHE A 64 -16.10 5.03 -4.71
N THR A 65 -16.81 4.37 -5.61
CA THR A 65 -18.28 4.21 -5.60
C THR A 65 -18.64 2.78 -5.95
N TRP A 66 -19.85 2.34 -5.60
CA TRP A 66 -20.35 1.00 -5.95
C TRP A 66 -20.78 0.86 -7.42
N SER A 67 -20.22 1.62 -8.34
CA SER A 67 -20.46 1.43 -9.76
C SER A 67 -19.84 0.10 -10.26
N ARG A 68 -20.48 -0.56 -11.23
CA ARG A 68 -20.00 -1.82 -11.82
C ARG A 68 -18.53 -1.73 -12.26
N ARG A 69 -18.14 -0.61 -12.86
CA ARG A 69 -16.75 -0.37 -13.30
C ARG A 69 -15.77 -0.32 -12.11
N ARG A 70 -16.12 0.38 -11.02
CA ARG A 70 -15.26 0.51 -9.84
C ARG A 70 -15.17 -0.79 -9.05
N LEU A 71 -16.28 -1.53 -8.95
CA LEU A 71 -16.28 -2.85 -8.31
C LEU A 71 -15.43 -3.85 -9.11
N TRP A 72 -15.57 -3.87 -10.45
CA TRP A 72 -14.70 -4.69 -11.29
C TRP A 72 -13.23 -4.30 -11.15
N GLN A 73 -12.92 -3.01 -11.11
CA GLN A 73 -11.56 -2.52 -10.88
C GLN A 73 -11.03 -2.97 -9.51
N LEU A 74 -11.86 -2.95 -8.46
CA LEU A 74 -11.48 -3.44 -7.13
C LEU A 74 -11.15 -4.94 -7.16
N VAL A 75 -12.00 -5.75 -7.78
CA VAL A 75 -11.74 -7.19 -7.94
C VAL A 75 -10.43 -7.40 -8.68
N ARG A 76 -10.25 -6.76 -9.84
CA ARG A 76 -9.07 -6.94 -10.69
C ARG A 76 -7.77 -6.51 -10.03
N THR A 77 -7.77 -5.37 -9.31
CA THR A 77 -6.53 -4.76 -8.79
C THR A 77 -6.24 -5.07 -7.33
N VAL A 78 -7.17 -5.72 -6.62
CA VAL A 78 -7.00 -6.06 -5.21
C VAL A 78 -7.32 -7.53 -4.94
N ALA A 79 -8.55 -8.01 -5.28
CA ALA A 79 -8.94 -9.38 -4.96
C ALA A 79 -8.15 -10.42 -5.77
N VAL A 80 -7.96 -10.19 -7.08
CA VAL A 80 -7.18 -11.11 -7.93
C VAL A 80 -5.71 -11.17 -7.51
N PRO A 81 -4.99 -10.06 -7.32
CA PRO A 81 -3.63 -10.10 -6.76
C PRO A 81 -3.57 -10.76 -5.39
N TYR A 82 -4.55 -10.49 -4.50
CA TYR A 82 -4.62 -11.15 -3.21
C TYR A 82 -4.63 -12.67 -3.35
N VAL A 83 -5.59 -13.23 -4.09
CA VAL A 83 -5.70 -14.68 -4.26
C VAL A 83 -4.47 -15.26 -4.95
N LEU A 84 -3.97 -14.61 -6.00
CA LEU A 84 -2.79 -15.08 -6.74
C LEU A 84 -1.54 -15.15 -5.85
N PHE A 85 -1.28 -14.09 -5.08
CA PHE A 85 -0.07 -14.01 -4.26
C PHE A 85 -0.20 -14.79 -2.96
N GLU A 86 -1.41 -14.92 -2.41
CA GLU A 86 -1.69 -15.80 -1.28
C GLU A 86 -1.38 -17.27 -1.66
N CYS A 87 -1.88 -17.74 -2.82
CA CYS A 87 -1.54 -19.05 -3.35
C CYS A 87 -0.03 -19.20 -3.61
N ALA A 88 0.58 -18.22 -4.28
CA ALA A 88 1.99 -18.29 -4.65
C ALA A 88 2.90 -18.30 -3.40
N LEU A 89 2.57 -17.50 -2.39
CA LEU A 89 3.31 -17.47 -1.13
C LEU A 89 3.12 -18.74 -0.32
N ALA A 90 1.90 -19.30 -0.29
CA ALA A 90 1.62 -20.59 0.33
C ALA A 90 2.45 -21.73 -0.32
N LEU A 91 2.43 -21.81 -1.65
CA LEU A 91 3.24 -22.79 -2.37
C LEU A 91 4.74 -22.59 -2.09
N PHE A 92 5.21 -21.37 -2.06
CA PHE A 92 6.61 -21.06 -1.75
C PHE A 92 6.99 -21.52 -0.33
N ARG A 93 6.14 -21.27 0.67
CA ARG A 93 6.36 -21.69 2.05
C ARG A 93 6.33 -23.21 2.21
N ILE A 94 5.41 -23.92 1.53
CA ILE A 94 5.31 -25.37 1.58
C ILE A 94 6.51 -26.02 0.87
N TYR A 95 6.79 -25.66 -0.39
CA TYR A 95 7.76 -26.38 -1.21
C TYR A 95 9.21 -25.91 -1.01
N VAL A 96 9.44 -24.66 -0.65
CA VAL A 96 10.79 -24.13 -0.40
C VAL A 96 11.09 -24.08 1.10
N GLY A 97 10.11 -23.70 1.92
CA GLY A 97 10.26 -23.60 3.36
C GLY A 97 10.00 -24.88 4.14
N GLY A 98 9.28 -25.85 3.54
CA GLY A 98 8.87 -27.08 4.26
C GLY A 98 7.84 -26.82 5.36
N GLU A 99 7.15 -25.67 5.32
CA GLU A 99 6.15 -25.31 6.33
C GLU A 99 4.83 -26.08 6.12
N GLU A 100 4.22 -26.52 7.21
CA GLU A 100 2.83 -26.98 7.22
C GLU A 100 1.91 -25.79 7.44
N LEU A 101 0.99 -25.55 6.51
CA LEU A 101 0.10 -24.39 6.54
C LEU A 101 -1.33 -24.81 6.85
N GLU A 102 -1.89 -24.25 7.90
CA GLU A 102 -3.29 -24.37 8.26
C GLU A 102 -4.08 -23.13 7.82
N ASN A 103 -5.41 -23.29 7.62
CA ASN A 103 -6.36 -22.20 7.41
C ASN A 103 -6.04 -21.26 6.23
N LEU A 104 -5.53 -21.79 5.12
CA LEU A 104 -5.29 -21.03 3.89
C LEU A 104 -6.51 -20.13 3.56
N PHE A 105 -6.28 -18.87 3.17
CA PHE A 105 -7.26 -17.85 2.84
C PHE A 105 -8.15 -17.35 4.01
N ARG A 106 -8.24 -18.08 5.12
CA ARG A 106 -9.01 -17.62 6.28
C ARG A 106 -8.19 -16.70 7.17
N ASP A 107 -6.93 -17.05 7.41
CA ASP A 107 -5.92 -16.23 8.06
C ASP A 107 -4.88 -15.84 7.00
N PRO A 108 -4.95 -14.61 6.43
CA PRO A 108 -4.06 -14.20 5.36
C PRO A 108 -2.60 -14.34 5.76
N HIS A 109 -1.81 -14.92 4.86
CA HIS A 109 -0.38 -15.02 5.10
C HIS A 109 0.20 -13.63 5.34
N TRP A 110 1.08 -13.54 6.33
CA TRP A 110 1.95 -12.39 6.46
C TRP A 110 2.69 -12.15 5.12
N PRO A 111 2.66 -11.13 4.45
CA PRO A 111 2.19 -9.77 4.63
C PRO A 111 0.86 -9.44 3.94
N MET A 112 0.05 -10.41 3.52
CA MET A 112 -1.08 -10.23 2.61
C MET A 112 -2.30 -9.52 3.23
N TRP A 113 -2.36 -9.41 4.56
CA TRP A 113 -3.47 -8.81 5.30
C TRP A 113 -3.91 -7.44 4.77
N TYR A 114 -2.97 -6.63 4.29
CA TYR A 114 -3.28 -5.28 3.84
C TYR A 114 -4.15 -5.23 2.56
N LEU A 115 -4.00 -6.22 1.66
CA LEU A 115 -4.88 -6.31 0.49
C LEU A 115 -6.30 -6.72 0.91
N SER A 116 -6.44 -7.65 1.86
CA SER A 116 -7.72 -7.98 2.47
C SER A 116 -8.35 -6.72 3.08
N ALA A 117 -7.63 -6.01 3.91
CA ALA A 117 -8.09 -4.76 4.51
C ALA A 117 -8.46 -3.69 3.47
N LEU A 118 -7.64 -3.50 2.44
CA LEU A 118 -7.90 -2.55 1.36
C LEU A 118 -9.20 -2.88 0.60
N PHE A 119 -9.47 -4.17 0.39
CA PHE A 119 -10.71 -4.63 -0.24
C PHE A 119 -11.92 -4.17 0.58
N PHE A 120 -11.96 -4.49 1.87
CA PHE A 120 -13.06 -4.11 2.76
C PHE A 120 -13.16 -2.60 2.94
N TRP A 121 -12.07 -1.89 3.14
CA TRP A 121 -12.08 -0.43 3.28
C TRP A 121 -12.62 0.27 2.04
N ARG A 122 -12.28 -0.18 0.84
CA ARG A 122 -12.86 0.38 -0.38
C ARG A 122 -14.36 0.10 -0.49
N LEU A 123 -14.83 -1.09 -0.11
CA LEU A 123 -16.26 -1.39 -0.07
C LEU A 123 -17.01 -0.50 0.95
N LEU A 124 -16.37 -0.17 2.07
CA LEU A 124 -16.94 0.71 3.09
C LEU A 124 -16.86 2.20 2.71
N THR A 125 -16.06 2.58 1.73
CA THR A 125 -15.86 4.00 1.34
C THR A 125 -17.18 4.75 1.08
N PRO A 126 -18.14 4.26 0.28
CA PRO A 126 -19.38 4.98 0.04
C PRO A 126 -20.22 5.18 1.29
N VAL A 127 -20.18 4.23 2.24
CA VAL A 127 -20.88 4.35 3.54
C VAL A 127 -20.30 5.51 4.35
N PHE A 128 -18.99 5.55 4.52
CA PHE A 128 -18.34 6.59 5.33
C PHE A 128 -18.36 7.97 4.66
N THR A 129 -18.31 8.03 3.32
CA THR A 129 -18.39 9.32 2.60
C THR A 129 -19.80 9.90 2.56
N ALA A 130 -20.84 9.10 2.81
CA ALA A 130 -22.23 9.57 2.93
C ALA A 130 -22.51 10.23 4.30
N LEU A 131 -21.65 10.01 5.30
CA LEU A 131 -21.81 10.56 6.65
C LEU A 131 -21.09 11.91 6.79
N PRO A 132 -21.57 12.82 7.67
CA PRO A 132 -20.76 13.96 8.09
C PRO A 132 -19.43 13.51 8.66
N ALA A 133 -18.32 14.18 8.29
CA ALA A 133 -16.97 13.73 8.62
C ALA A 133 -16.74 13.43 10.12
N ALA A 134 -17.31 14.23 11.01
CA ALA A 134 -17.21 14.01 12.46
C ALA A 134 -17.91 12.71 12.88
N VAL A 135 -19.08 12.43 12.32
CA VAL A 135 -19.84 11.19 12.59
C VAL A 135 -19.08 9.98 12.03
N ALA A 136 -18.59 10.06 10.80
CA ALA A 136 -17.79 9.01 10.17
C ALA A 136 -16.57 8.64 11.02
N ILE A 137 -15.82 9.64 11.48
CA ILE A 137 -14.65 9.44 12.35
C ILE A 137 -15.05 8.84 13.69
N ALA A 138 -16.11 9.35 14.34
CA ALA A 138 -16.59 8.83 15.61
C ALA A 138 -17.01 7.35 15.49
N VAL A 139 -17.78 6.99 14.45
CA VAL A 139 -18.17 5.60 14.17
C VAL A 139 -16.94 4.73 13.98
N ALA A 140 -15.96 5.16 13.17
CA ALA A 140 -14.75 4.40 12.94
C ALA A 140 -13.94 4.18 14.23
N VAL A 141 -13.81 5.21 15.08
CA VAL A 141 -13.12 5.11 16.38
C VAL A 141 -13.85 4.11 17.30
N VAL A 142 -15.16 4.24 17.45
CA VAL A 142 -15.97 3.30 18.27
C VAL A 142 -15.81 1.88 17.73
N THR A 143 -15.88 1.69 16.41
CA THR A 143 -15.67 0.38 15.78
C THR A 143 -14.28 -0.19 16.10
N SER A 144 -13.21 0.63 16.01
CA SER A 144 -11.85 0.20 16.32
C SER A 144 -11.67 -0.19 17.80
N LEU A 145 -12.27 0.57 18.71
CA LEU A 145 -12.23 0.26 20.14
C LEU A 145 -13.00 -1.02 20.45
N ALA A 146 -14.19 -1.19 19.88
CA ALA A 146 -15.01 -2.39 20.08
C ALA A 146 -14.39 -3.64 19.43
N ALA A 147 -13.68 -3.49 18.30
CA ALA A 147 -13.08 -4.62 17.56
C ALA A 147 -12.15 -5.47 18.44
N GLY A 148 -11.41 -4.86 19.36
CA GLY A 148 -10.53 -5.57 20.29
C GLY A 148 -11.25 -6.53 21.24
N LEU A 149 -12.57 -6.45 21.36
CA LEU A 149 -13.37 -7.36 22.20
C LEU A 149 -13.78 -8.66 21.48
N TRP A 150 -13.89 -8.64 20.12
CA TRP A 150 -14.51 -9.75 19.39
C TRP A 150 -13.95 -10.04 18.01
N ALA A 151 -13.24 -9.09 17.39
CA ALA A 151 -12.78 -9.25 16.02
C ALA A 151 -11.54 -10.16 15.96
N GLY A 152 -11.72 -11.35 15.40
CA GLY A 152 -10.65 -12.33 15.23
C GLY A 152 -9.88 -12.21 13.92
N ASP A 153 -9.03 -13.21 13.65
CA ASP A 153 -8.09 -13.22 12.52
C ASP A 153 -8.71 -13.57 11.17
N THR A 154 -9.99 -13.97 11.13
CA THR A 154 -10.63 -14.31 9.84
C THR A 154 -10.54 -13.14 8.86
N LEU A 155 -9.78 -13.31 7.76
CA LEU A 155 -9.44 -12.28 6.78
C LEU A 155 -8.81 -11.03 7.43
N ASP A 156 -8.11 -11.20 8.54
CA ASP A 156 -7.53 -10.12 9.36
C ASP A 156 -8.55 -9.04 9.79
N MET A 157 -9.77 -9.45 10.11
CA MET A 157 -10.86 -8.52 10.44
C MET A 157 -10.51 -7.63 11.65
N ALA A 158 -9.73 -8.14 12.59
CA ALA A 158 -9.21 -7.34 13.71
C ALA A 158 -8.42 -6.12 13.23
N ARG A 159 -7.50 -6.29 12.26
CA ARG A 159 -6.74 -5.19 11.64
C ARG A 159 -7.60 -4.30 10.76
N VAL A 160 -8.53 -4.89 10.00
CA VAL A 160 -9.46 -4.15 9.15
C VAL A 160 -10.24 -3.13 9.97
N LEU A 161 -10.81 -3.55 11.09
CA LEU A 161 -11.61 -2.69 11.98
C LEU A 161 -10.71 -1.83 12.89
N GLY A 162 -9.61 -2.40 13.41
CA GLY A 162 -8.69 -1.70 14.29
C GLY A 162 -8.04 -0.46 13.65
N LEU A 163 -7.66 -0.55 12.37
CA LEU A 163 -7.04 0.52 11.60
C LEU A 163 -8.04 1.40 10.83
N LEU A 164 -9.34 1.08 10.88
CA LEU A 164 -10.40 1.82 10.19
C LEU A 164 -10.40 3.33 10.47
N PRO A 165 -10.12 3.83 11.70
CA PRO A 165 -10.06 5.27 11.95
C PRO A 165 -9.08 6.02 11.07
N PHE A 166 -7.90 5.46 10.82
CA PHE A 166 -6.90 6.09 9.95
C PHE A 166 -7.37 6.16 8.49
N PHE A 167 -8.05 5.11 8.02
CA PHE A 167 -8.64 5.09 6.69
C PHE A 167 -9.72 6.17 6.56
N VAL A 168 -10.65 6.24 7.52
CA VAL A 168 -11.75 7.22 7.52
C VAL A 168 -11.22 8.65 7.68
N LEU A 169 -10.18 8.89 8.49
CA LEU A 169 -9.49 10.17 8.55
C LEU A 169 -8.93 10.57 7.18
N GLY A 170 -8.39 9.61 6.44
CA GLY A 170 -7.95 9.81 5.06
C GLY A 170 -9.10 10.16 4.11
N LEU A 171 -10.26 9.48 4.20
CA LEU A 171 -11.46 9.80 3.44
C LEU A 171 -11.96 11.23 3.72
N ALA A 172 -11.97 11.62 5.00
CA ALA A 172 -12.42 12.93 5.46
C ALA A 172 -11.42 14.08 5.19
N ALA A 173 -10.19 13.75 4.78
CA ALA A 173 -9.17 14.74 4.49
C ALA A 173 -9.50 15.47 3.17
N THR A 174 -9.51 16.81 3.24
CA THR A 174 -9.69 17.66 2.04
C THR A 174 -8.34 18.11 1.48
N PRO A 175 -8.25 18.44 0.19
CA PRO A 175 -7.02 19.00 -0.39
C PRO A 175 -6.50 20.22 0.39
N GLN A 176 -7.43 21.09 0.86
CA GLN A 176 -7.08 22.27 1.62
C GLN A 176 -6.48 21.94 2.99
N ARG A 177 -6.98 20.89 3.68
CA ARG A 177 -6.41 20.42 4.96
C ARG A 177 -5.03 19.85 4.75
N LEU A 178 -4.83 19.07 3.69
CA LEU A 178 -3.52 18.51 3.35
C LEU A 178 -2.52 19.58 2.93
N GLU A 179 -2.98 20.64 2.25
CA GLU A 179 -2.11 21.78 1.93
C GLU A 179 -1.59 22.50 3.18
N ARG A 180 -2.39 22.54 4.25
CA ARG A 180 -1.91 23.06 5.56
C ARG A 180 -0.78 22.22 6.16
N LEU A 181 -0.79 20.89 5.98
CA LEU A 181 0.32 20.04 6.42
C LEU A 181 1.64 20.32 5.66
N ARG A 182 1.52 20.97 4.52
CA ARG A 182 2.68 21.33 3.67
C ARG A 182 3.36 22.64 4.10
N THR A 183 2.86 23.33 5.10
CA THR A 183 3.46 24.60 5.58
C THR A 183 4.79 24.36 6.29
N PRO A 184 5.84 25.16 5.98
CA PRO A 184 7.20 24.91 6.48
C PRO A 184 7.31 24.90 8.01
N TRP A 185 6.51 25.69 8.71
CA TRP A 185 6.55 25.78 10.17
C TRP A 185 6.07 24.51 10.87
N LEU A 186 5.33 23.63 10.20
CA LEU A 186 4.95 22.31 10.75
C LEU A 186 6.10 21.31 10.76
N ARG A 187 7.15 21.51 9.99
CA ARG A 187 8.29 20.60 9.94
C ARG A 187 9.00 20.45 11.29
N PRO A 188 9.40 21.54 12.00
CA PRO A 188 9.98 21.40 13.33
C PRO A 188 9.00 20.75 14.31
N VAL A 189 7.71 21.02 14.25
CA VAL A 189 6.69 20.37 15.08
C VAL A 189 6.64 18.87 14.80
N ALA A 190 6.69 18.48 13.53
CA ALA A 190 6.73 17.08 13.11
C ALA A 190 8.00 16.36 13.61
N VAL A 191 9.15 17.02 13.54
CA VAL A 191 10.41 16.48 14.09
C VAL A 191 10.30 16.28 15.60
N VAL A 192 9.77 17.28 16.33
CA VAL A 192 9.55 17.15 17.79
C VAL A 192 8.61 15.98 18.11
N ALA A 193 7.52 15.82 17.33
CA ALA A 193 6.61 14.69 17.51
C ALA A 193 7.31 13.34 17.31
N PHE A 194 8.18 13.21 16.31
CA PHE A 194 8.97 12.00 16.09
C PHE A 194 10.02 11.77 17.18
N VAL A 195 10.69 12.81 17.67
CA VAL A 195 11.62 12.69 18.81
C VAL A 195 10.87 12.26 20.07
N ALA A 196 9.70 12.86 20.33
CA ALA A 196 8.86 12.45 21.46
C ALA A 196 8.42 10.98 21.34
N ALA A 197 7.98 10.55 20.14
CA ALA A 197 7.62 9.16 19.89
C ALA A 197 8.80 8.22 20.08
N TRP A 198 9.98 8.59 19.56
CA TRP A 198 11.22 7.82 19.77
C TRP A 198 11.52 7.62 21.26
N VAL A 199 11.44 8.68 22.05
CA VAL A 199 11.66 8.59 23.51
C VAL A 199 10.56 7.78 24.18
N LEU A 200 9.30 7.96 23.82
CA LEU A 200 8.18 7.25 24.45
C LEU A 200 8.18 5.75 24.14
N THR A 201 8.60 5.35 22.95
CA THR A 201 8.67 3.93 22.58
C THR A 201 9.78 3.16 23.30
N THR A 202 10.75 3.83 23.95
CA THR A 202 11.71 3.14 24.84
C THR A 202 11.04 2.50 26.07
N TRP A 203 9.85 2.92 26.41
CA TRP A 203 9.08 2.40 27.54
C TRP A 203 7.84 1.61 27.12
N THR A 204 7.76 1.16 25.87
CA THR A 204 6.59 0.39 25.38
C THR A 204 6.24 -0.75 26.33
N ASP A 205 7.21 -1.56 26.72
CA ASP A 205 7.01 -2.74 27.58
C ASP A 205 6.46 -2.42 28.97
N THR A 206 6.50 -1.15 29.40
CA THR A 206 5.93 -0.73 30.70
C THR A 206 4.44 -0.49 30.66
N TRP A 207 3.88 -0.17 29.48
CA TRP A 207 2.48 0.20 29.34
C TRP A 207 1.71 -0.56 28.24
N ALA A 208 2.45 -1.20 27.32
CA ALA A 208 1.92 -1.99 26.21
C ALA A 208 2.94 -3.08 25.85
N SER A 209 2.67 -3.79 24.76
CA SER A 209 3.61 -4.68 24.06
C SER A 209 3.61 -4.35 22.58
N THR A 210 4.55 -4.89 21.81
CA THR A 210 4.62 -4.74 20.36
C THR A 210 3.32 -5.16 19.66
N GLU A 211 2.62 -6.16 20.19
CA GLU A 211 1.34 -6.68 19.69
C GLU A 211 0.26 -5.58 19.53
N TRP A 212 0.28 -4.57 20.39
CA TRP A 212 -0.67 -3.46 20.31
C TRP A 212 -0.58 -2.66 19.03
N TYR A 213 0.62 -2.52 18.47
CA TYR A 213 0.85 -1.78 17.23
C TYR A 213 0.33 -2.53 16.00
N TYR A 214 0.12 -3.85 16.10
CA TYR A 214 -0.44 -4.64 15.01
C TYR A 214 -1.95 -4.50 14.86
N TYR A 215 -2.65 -4.05 15.91
CA TYR A 215 -4.12 -3.97 15.94
C TYR A 215 -4.81 -5.32 15.67
N ARG A 216 -4.14 -6.43 15.91
CA ARG A 216 -4.57 -7.78 15.62
C ARG A 216 -5.17 -8.50 16.82
N ALA A 217 -4.48 -8.46 17.95
CA ALA A 217 -4.83 -9.22 19.14
C ALA A 217 -6.15 -8.75 19.78
N LEU A 218 -6.90 -9.70 20.30
CA LEU A 218 -8.02 -9.42 21.19
C LEU A 218 -7.54 -8.91 22.55
N TYR A 219 -8.33 -8.09 23.20
CA TYR A 219 -7.94 -7.53 24.50
C TYR A 219 -7.73 -8.62 25.57
N GLY A 220 -8.51 -9.71 25.50
CA GLY A 220 -8.32 -10.86 26.39
C GLY A 220 -7.02 -11.62 26.18
N GLU A 221 -6.40 -11.52 24.99
CA GLU A 221 -5.12 -12.14 24.67
C GLU A 221 -3.93 -11.29 25.17
N LEU A 222 -4.18 -10.00 25.43
CA LEU A 222 -3.16 -9.04 25.87
C LEU A 222 -3.04 -8.92 27.40
N ASP A 223 -3.76 -9.76 28.13
CA ASP A 223 -3.75 -9.87 29.60
C ASP A 223 -3.90 -8.53 30.33
N VAL A 224 -4.83 -7.70 29.85
CA VAL A 224 -5.16 -6.39 30.43
C VAL A 224 -6.66 -6.24 30.66
N SER A 225 -7.04 -5.41 31.64
CA SER A 225 -8.45 -5.08 31.84
C SER A 225 -9.01 -4.28 30.65
N ASP A 226 -10.32 -4.41 30.39
CA ASP A 226 -10.99 -3.70 29.29
C ASP A 226 -10.75 -2.18 29.35
N THR A 227 -10.80 -1.58 30.55
CA THR A 227 -10.55 -0.15 30.73
C THR A 227 -9.15 0.23 30.27
N ARG A 228 -8.13 -0.55 30.66
CA ARG A 228 -6.75 -0.33 30.20
C ARG A 228 -6.63 -0.55 28.71
N ALA A 229 -7.31 -1.56 28.17
CA ALA A 229 -7.34 -1.85 26.74
C ALA A 229 -7.91 -0.68 25.92
N PHE A 230 -9.05 -0.12 26.32
CA PHE A 230 -9.65 1.04 25.66
C PHE A 230 -8.75 2.28 25.72
N LEU A 231 -8.11 2.54 26.88
CA LEU A 231 -7.18 3.65 27.04
C LEU A 231 -5.95 3.47 26.14
N THR A 232 -5.30 2.30 26.18
CA THR A 232 -4.13 2.00 25.36
C THR A 232 -4.45 2.14 23.87
N ARG A 233 -5.55 1.55 23.39
CA ARG A 233 -5.98 1.66 21.99
C ARG A 233 -6.27 3.12 21.61
N SER A 234 -6.88 3.90 22.51
CA SER A 234 -7.17 5.32 22.27
C SER A 234 -5.87 6.14 22.14
N VAL A 235 -4.89 5.89 23.01
CA VAL A 235 -3.56 6.53 22.92
C VAL A 235 -2.88 6.20 21.60
N LEU A 236 -2.93 4.93 21.17
CA LEU A 236 -2.35 4.51 19.88
C LEU A 236 -3.05 5.14 18.68
N LEU A 237 -4.37 5.29 18.70
CA LEU A 237 -5.11 5.96 17.64
C LEU A 237 -4.73 7.45 17.54
N VAL A 238 -4.59 8.13 18.67
CA VAL A 238 -4.19 9.54 18.71
C VAL A 238 -2.73 9.70 18.28
N SER A 239 -1.80 8.96 18.88
CA SER A 239 -0.38 9.05 18.55
C SER A 239 -0.11 8.66 17.11
N GLY A 240 -0.71 7.57 16.62
CA GLY A 240 -0.59 7.15 15.22
C GLY A 240 -1.12 8.21 14.25
N THR A 241 -2.21 8.92 14.60
CA THR A 241 -2.73 10.03 13.78
C THR A 241 -1.75 11.21 13.75
N VAL A 242 -1.26 11.64 14.91
CA VAL A 242 -0.29 12.74 15.01
C VAL A 242 0.98 12.43 14.22
N LEU A 243 1.51 11.21 14.37
CA LEU A 243 2.74 10.79 13.70
C LEU A 243 2.53 10.60 12.18
N ALA A 244 1.36 10.09 11.75
CA ALA A 244 1.01 10.01 10.33
C ALA A 244 0.98 11.40 9.67
N TRP A 245 0.40 12.39 10.34
CA TRP A 245 0.41 13.77 9.86
C TRP A 245 1.80 14.39 9.89
N SER A 246 2.58 14.11 10.94
CA SER A 246 3.99 14.52 11.05
C SER A 246 4.83 13.96 9.91
N PHE A 247 4.67 12.67 9.58
CA PHE A 247 5.32 12.07 8.41
C PHE A 247 4.95 12.82 7.13
N LEU A 248 3.66 13.05 6.88
CA LEU A 248 3.19 13.76 5.70
C LEU A 248 3.74 15.20 5.61
N ALA A 249 3.90 15.90 6.73
CA ALA A 249 4.51 17.24 6.76
C ALA A 249 6.00 17.22 6.36
N LEU A 250 6.70 16.11 6.58
CA LEU A 250 8.12 15.93 6.26
C LEU A 250 8.35 15.41 4.83
N VAL A 251 7.35 14.79 4.19
CA VAL A 251 7.50 14.23 2.83
C VAL A 251 7.89 15.29 1.81
N PRO A 252 8.95 15.07 1.01
CA PRO A 252 9.36 15.97 -0.06
C PRO A 252 8.29 16.12 -1.15
N ARG A 253 8.18 17.33 -1.71
CA ARG A 253 7.21 17.65 -2.78
C ARG A 253 7.80 17.64 -4.17
N ARG A 254 9.12 17.59 -4.26
CA ARG A 254 9.82 17.61 -5.54
C ARG A 254 9.68 16.27 -6.23
N GLY A 255 9.31 16.31 -7.50
CA GLY A 255 9.32 15.13 -8.37
C GLY A 255 10.75 14.72 -8.71
N GLY A 256 10.97 13.39 -8.85
CA GLY A 256 12.27 12.86 -9.20
C GLY A 256 12.21 11.37 -9.54
N TRP A 257 13.36 10.72 -9.51
CA TRP A 257 13.46 9.27 -9.74
C TRP A 257 12.65 8.46 -8.68
N PHE A 258 12.73 8.88 -7.42
CA PHE A 258 12.01 8.27 -6.31
C PHE A 258 10.48 8.39 -6.46
N THR A 259 10.00 9.55 -6.92
CA THR A 259 8.57 9.78 -7.21
C THR A 259 8.05 8.82 -8.26
N ARG A 260 8.84 8.54 -9.33
CA ARG A 260 8.43 7.61 -10.39
C ARG A 260 8.24 6.18 -9.86
N MET A 261 9.02 5.78 -8.86
CA MET A 261 8.90 4.49 -8.18
C MET A 261 7.61 4.36 -7.37
N GLY A 262 7.04 5.46 -6.87
CA GLY A 262 5.76 5.48 -6.14
C GLY A 262 4.55 4.99 -6.94
N ALA A 263 4.70 4.78 -8.25
CA ALA A 263 3.71 4.11 -9.09
C ALA A 263 3.66 2.58 -8.88
N TRP A 264 4.74 1.99 -8.38
CA TRP A 264 4.97 0.56 -8.34
C TRP A 264 4.97 -0.05 -6.94
N THR A 265 4.41 0.68 -5.98
CA THR A 265 4.36 0.26 -4.58
C THR A 265 3.65 -1.08 -4.37
N LEU A 266 2.68 -1.42 -5.22
CA LEU A 266 2.00 -2.71 -5.15
C LEU A 266 2.94 -3.87 -5.56
N VAL A 267 3.81 -3.65 -6.54
CA VAL A 267 4.85 -4.65 -6.91
C VAL A 267 5.79 -4.89 -5.73
N VAL A 268 6.30 -3.81 -5.12
CA VAL A 268 7.17 -3.93 -3.94
C VAL A 268 6.47 -4.70 -2.83
N TYR A 269 5.22 -4.32 -2.54
CA TYR A 269 4.42 -4.94 -1.49
C TYR A 269 4.19 -6.45 -1.71
N LEU A 270 3.90 -6.87 -2.94
CA LEU A 270 3.58 -8.28 -3.22
C LEU A 270 4.82 -9.19 -3.28
N PHE A 271 5.96 -8.66 -3.74
CA PHE A 271 7.13 -9.50 -3.96
C PHE A 271 8.13 -9.52 -2.79
N HIS A 272 8.11 -8.53 -1.87
CA HIS A 272 9.10 -8.50 -0.78
C HIS A 272 8.98 -9.70 0.18
N GLY A 273 7.75 -10.22 0.38
CA GLY A 273 7.52 -11.38 1.25
C GLY A 273 8.30 -12.64 0.82
N PHE A 274 8.41 -12.87 -0.48
CA PHE A 274 9.23 -13.99 -1.02
C PHE A 274 10.71 -13.80 -0.71
N ALA A 275 11.22 -12.58 -0.80
CA ALA A 275 12.62 -12.29 -0.50
C ALA A 275 12.93 -12.47 0.99
N VAL A 276 12.05 -12.00 1.87
CA VAL A 276 12.21 -12.13 3.33
C VAL A 276 12.15 -13.61 3.74
N LYS A 277 11.12 -14.35 3.31
CA LYS A 277 11.00 -15.79 3.59
C LYS A 277 12.11 -16.61 2.94
N GLY A 278 12.53 -16.25 1.73
CA GLY A 278 13.66 -16.89 1.07
C GLY A 278 14.98 -16.73 1.83
N ALA A 279 15.23 -15.56 2.39
CA ALA A 279 16.39 -15.32 3.26
C ALA A 279 16.32 -16.14 4.57
N GLU A 280 15.13 -16.23 5.17
CA GLU A 280 14.88 -17.07 6.33
C GLU A 280 15.20 -18.54 6.04
N TYR A 281 14.66 -19.11 4.96
CA TYR A 281 14.90 -20.49 4.53
C TYR A 281 16.35 -20.76 4.11
N ALA A 282 17.06 -19.74 3.66
CA ALA A 282 18.50 -19.81 3.37
C ALA A 282 19.39 -19.78 4.64
N GLY A 283 18.79 -19.74 5.84
CA GLY A 283 19.55 -19.72 7.10
C GLY A 283 20.11 -18.35 7.51
N TYR A 284 19.62 -17.27 6.88
CA TYR A 284 20.11 -15.93 7.16
C TYR A 284 19.89 -15.51 8.63
N THR A 285 18.84 -16.01 9.28
CA THR A 285 18.56 -15.78 10.70
C THR A 285 19.67 -16.28 11.61
N GLY A 286 20.23 -17.48 11.31
CA GLY A 286 21.38 -18.01 12.05
C GLY A 286 22.62 -17.10 11.91
N TRP A 287 22.89 -16.65 10.68
CA TRP A 287 24.02 -15.74 10.46
C TRP A 287 23.86 -14.40 11.17
N THR A 288 22.64 -13.81 11.19
CA THR A 288 22.39 -12.55 11.91
C THR A 288 22.49 -12.71 13.42
N ALA A 289 22.16 -13.88 13.97
CA ALA A 289 22.33 -14.20 15.39
C ALA A 289 23.80 -14.15 15.81
N ASP A 290 24.71 -14.64 14.96
CA ASP A 290 26.15 -14.59 15.20
C ASP A 290 26.75 -13.19 14.97
N HIS A 291 26.06 -12.33 14.21
CA HIS A 291 26.55 -11.00 13.80
C HIS A 291 25.49 -9.89 13.99
N PRO A 292 24.98 -9.64 15.22
CA PRO A 292 23.78 -8.82 15.43
C PRO A 292 23.89 -7.39 14.89
N TRP A 293 25.02 -6.71 15.09
CA TRP A 293 25.22 -5.34 14.61
C TRP A 293 25.39 -5.25 13.09
N VAL A 294 26.20 -6.13 12.52
CA VAL A 294 26.39 -6.20 11.07
C VAL A 294 25.09 -6.67 10.42
N GLY A 295 24.41 -7.63 11.05
CA GLY A 295 23.09 -8.12 10.65
C GLY A 295 22.07 -6.98 10.58
N LEU A 296 21.96 -6.15 11.60
CA LEU A 296 21.03 -5.01 11.61
C LEU A 296 21.30 -4.04 10.45
N VAL A 297 22.53 -3.62 10.27
CA VAL A 297 22.91 -2.66 9.20
C VAL A 297 22.71 -3.28 7.82
N LEU A 298 23.18 -4.50 7.61
CA LEU A 298 23.11 -5.18 6.31
C LEU A 298 21.65 -5.51 5.96
N THR A 299 20.87 -6.07 6.88
CA THR A 299 19.44 -6.34 6.64
C THR A 299 18.68 -5.08 6.29
N SER A 300 18.94 -3.97 7.01
CA SER A 300 18.30 -2.68 6.72
C SER A 300 18.69 -2.15 5.34
N ALA A 301 19.97 -2.23 4.98
CA ALA A 301 20.45 -1.80 3.67
C ALA A 301 19.87 -2.66 2.53
N LEU A 302 19.83 -3.98 2.71
CA LEU A 302 19.26 -4.92 1.75
C LEU A 302 17.73 -4.73 1.60
N ALA A 303 17.01 -4.45 2.68
CA ALA A 303 15.58 -4.17 2.64
C ALA A 303 15.28 -2.91 1.81
N VAL A 304 16.04 -1.83 2.02
CA VAL A 304 15.91 -0.60 1.22
C VAL A 304 16.30 -0.87 -0.24
N ALA A 305 17.41 -1.55 -0.50
CA ALA A 305 17.85 -1.91 -1.83
C ALA A 305 16.81 -2.77 -2.56
N LEU A 306 16.20 -3.75 -1.88
CA LEU A 306 15.14 -4.60 -2.43
C LEU A 306 13.92 -3.76 -2.82
N ALA A 307 13.46 -2.86 -1.95
CA ALA A 307 12.31 -2.00 -2.24
C ALA A 307 12.58 -1.11 -3.48
N LEU A 308 13.76 -0.52 -3.58
CA LEU A 308 14.17 0.29 -4.73
C LEU A 308 14.33 -0.55 -6.00
N LEU A 309 14.89 -1.75 -5.90
CA LEU A 309 15.04 -2.68 -7.03
C LEU A 309 13.67 -3.09 -7.59
N LEU A 310 12.76 -3.55 -6.73
CA LEU A 310 11.41 -3.97 -7.11
C LEU A 310 10.59 -2.82 -7.72
N ALA A 311 10.80 -1.57 -7.27
CA ALA A 311 10.14 -0.39 -7.83
C ALA A 311 10.88 0.20 -9.04
N SER A 312 12.03 -0.34 -9.42
CA SER A 312 12.86 0.23 -10.49
C SER A 312 12.17 0.15 -11.86
N PRO A 313 12.48 1.08 -12.79
CA PRO A 313 11.86 1.11 -14.11
C PRO A 313 12.23 -0.10 -15.01
N ARG A 314 13.22 -0.91 -14.62
CA ARG A 314 13.58 -2.15 -15.32
C ARG A 314 12.81 -3.36 -14.80
N VAL A 315 12.61 -3.46 -13.49
CA VAL A 315 12.00 -4.62 -12.82
C VAL A 315 10.49 -4.47 -12.68
N ALA A 316 10.03 -3.33 -12.21
CA ALA A 316 8.63 -3.11 -11.88
C ALA A 316 7.65 -3.33 -13.06
N PRO A 317 7.93 -2.90 -14.31
CA PRO A 317 7.04 -3.17 -15.43
C PRO A 317 6.90 -4.66 -15.74
N VAL A 318 7.98 -5.44 -15.61
CA VAL A 318 7.97 -6.89 -15.86
C VAL A 318 7.10 -7.60 -14.81
N LEU A 319 7.37 -7.33 -13.52
CA LEU A 319 6.60 -7.91 -12.42
C LEU A 319 5.15 -7.40 -12.39
N GLY A 320 4.90 -6.19 -12.85
CA GLY A 320 3.58 -5.61 -12.96
C GLY A 320 2.61 -6.39 -13.83
N HIS A 321 3.10 -7.15 -14.81
CA HIS A 321 2.28 -8.05 -15.62
C HIS A 321 1.69 -9.20 -14.80
N VAL A 322 2.43 -9.68 -13.82
CA VAL A 322 1.96 -10.73 -12.89
C VAL A 322 0.96 -10.16 -11.89
N VAL A 323 1.17 -8.90 -11.48
CA VAL A 323 0.30 -8.21 -10.50
C VAL A 323 -1.08 -7.86 -11.08
N ASP A 324 -1.15 -7.40 -12.33
CA ASP A 324 -2.40 -7.05 -13.02
C ASP A 324 -2.47 -7.69 -14.42
N PRO A 325 -2.62 -9.02 -14.51
CA PRO A 325 -2.62 -9.73 -15.79
C PRO A 325 -3.79 -9.31 -16.68
N PHE A 326 -4.95 -9.02 -16.08
CA PHE A 326 -6.14 -8.59 -16.84
C PHE A 326 -6.00 -7.17 -17.40
N GLY A 327 -5.42 -6.22 -16.64
CA GLY A 327 -5.17 -4.87 -17.13
C GLY A 327 -4.09 -4.82 -18.20
N PHE A 328 -3.18 -5.75 -18.21
CA PHE A 328 -2.21 -5.91 -19.29
C PHE A 328 -2.87 -6.46 -20.56
N ALA A 329 -3.73 -7.49 -20.41
CA ALA A 329 -4.48 -8.04 -21.53
C ALA A 329 -5.42 -7.00 -22.15
N GLU A 330 -6.18 -6.25 -21.33
CA GLU A 330 -7.05 -5.15 -21.77
C GLU A 330 -6.27 -4.11 -22.60
N LYS A 331 -5.14 -3.62 -22.10
CA LYS A 331 -4.29 -2.67 -22.83
C LYS A 331 -3.73 -3.22 -24.16
N ARG A 332 -3.48 -4.52 -24.24
CA ARG A 332 -3.06 -5.15 -25.50
C ARG A 332 -4.18 -5.20 -26.51
N VAL A 333 -5.40 -5.56 -26.06
CA VAL A 333 -6.60 -5.59 -26.91
C VAL A 333 -6.93 -4.19 -27.42
N ASP A 334 -6.91 -3.17 -26.53
CA ASP A 334 -7.17 -1.78 -26.91
C ASP A 334 -6.15 -1.30 -27.96
N ARG A 335 -4.84 -1.56 -27.74
CA ARG A 335 -3.81 -1.21 -28.72
C ARG A 335 -3.99 -1.93 -30.06
N ALA A 336 -4.37 -3.21 -30.03
CA ALA A 336 -4.62 -3.96 -31.25
C ALA A 336 -5.83 -3.40 -32.00
N ALA A 337 -6.88 -3.01 -31.28
CA ALA A 337 -8.04 -2.35 -31.85
C ALA A 337 -7.69 -0.98 -32.46
N ASP A 338 -6.91 -0.15 -31.74
CA ASP A 338 -6.44 1.15 -32.24
C ASP A 338 -5.58 1.00 -33.52
N VAL A 339 -4.69 0.00 -33.56
CA VAL A 339 -3.88 -0.31 -34.75
C VAL A 339 -4.76 -0.77 -35.92
N ALA A 340 -5.76 -1.62 -35.66
CA ALA A 340 -6.69 -2.10 -36.69
C ALA A 340 -7.50 -0.95 -37.28
N VAL A 341 -8.02 -0.04 -36.44
CA VAL A 341 -8.75 1.17 -36.89
C VAL A 341 -7.83 2.07 -37.72
N ALA A 342 -6.62 2.35 -37.26
CA ALA A 342 -5.67 3.18 -37.99
C ALA A 342 -5.27 2.55 -39.35
N SER A 343 -5.15 1.23 -39.42
CA SER A 343 -4.86 0.51 -40.66
C SER A 343 -6.04 0.62 -41.65
N GLN A 344 -7.27 0.49 -41.17
CA GLN A 344 -8.47 0.61 -41.98
C GLN A 344 -8.66 2.05 -42.51
N GLU A 345 -8.39 3.06 -41.67
CA GLU A 345 -8.38 4.46 -42.11
C GLU A 345 -7.33 4.73 -43.20
N ALA A 346 -6.13 4.16 -43.04
CA ALA A 346 -5.04 4.29 -44.01
C ALA A 346 -5.43 3.63 -45.38
N GLU A 347 -6.08 2.46 -45.35
CA GLU A 347 -6.56 1.80 -46.57
C GLU A 347 -7.66 2.62 -47.29
N VAL A 348 -8.59 3.20 -46.53
CA VAL A 348 -9.65 4.07 -47.07
C VAL A 348 -9.03 5.32 -47.73
N ILE A 349 -8.08 5.95 -47.05
CA ILE A 349 -7.37 7.12 -47.62
C ILE A 349 -6.58 6.73 -48.88
N ALA A 350 -5.86 5.61 -48.84
CA ALA A 350 -5.11 5.11 -50.01
C ALA A 350 -6.01 4.81 -51.20
N GLY A 351 -7.19 4.20 -50.97
CA GLY A 351 -8.21 3.97 -52.00
C GLY A 351 -8.72 5.28 -52.60
N ALA A 352 -9.08 6.25 -51.76
CA ALA A 352 -9.57 7.56 -52.22
C ALA A 352 -8.51 8.33 -53.05
N VAL A 353 -7.24 8.25 -52.66
CA VAL A 353 -6.11 8.85 -53.39
C VAL A 353 -5.92 8.14 -54.75
N ALA A 354 -6.05 6.82 -54.80
CA ALA A 354 -5.91 6.06 -56.01
C ALA A 354 -7.07 6.37 -57.01
N ASP A 355 -8.30 6.48 -56.49
CA ASP A 355 -9.46 6.86 -57.31
C ASP A 355 -9.34 8.28 -57.86
N ALA A 356 -8.92 9.25 -57.04
CA ALA A 356 -8.68 10.63 -57.49
C ALA A 356 -7.56 10.70 -58.57
N ALA A 357 -6.49 9.91 -58.41
CA ALA A 357 -5.44 9.83 -59.41
C ALA A 357 -5.91 9.20 -60.71
N ALA A 358 -6.79 8.19 -60.65
CA ALA A 358 -7.39 7.57 -61.82
C ALA A 358 -8.33 8.52 -62.57
N ASP A 359 -9.12 9.32 -61.85
CA ASP A 359 -10.00 10.32 -62.44
C ASP A 359 -9.21 11.47 -63.08
N ALA A 360 -8.16 11.98 -62.44
CA ALA A 360 -7.29 12.99 -63.04
C ALA A 360 -6.59 12.47 -64.32
N ALA A 361 -6.20 11.20 -64.36
CA ALA A 361 -5.61 10.56 -65.54
C ALA A 361 -6.63 10.39 -66.66
N ARG A 362 -7.91 10.21 -66.37
CA ARG A 362 -9.01 10.15 -67.36
C ARG A 362 -9.30 11.53 -67.97
N GLU A 363 -9.28 12.58 -67.15
CA GLU A 363 -9.50 13.97 -67.62
C GLU A 363 -8.33 14.49 -68.50
N ALA A 364 -7.09 14.04 -68.23
CA ALA A 364 -5.94 14.42 -69.01
C ALA A 364 -5.80 13.75 -70.40
N ARG A 365 -6.70 12.81 -70.75
CA ARG A 365 -6.70 12.19 -72.12
C ARG A 365 -7.22 13.16 -73.13
N PRO A 366 -6.46 13.50 -74.20
CA PRO A 366 -6.92 14.37 -75.26
C PRO A 366 -8.14 13.74 -75.99
N ARG A 367 -9.25 14.51 -76.12
CA ARG A 367 -10.40 14.11 -76.94
C ARG A 367 -9.90 13.97 -78.40
N ARG A 368 -9.92 12.75 -78.88
CA ARG A 368 -9.69 12.47 -80.30
C ARG A 368 -10.96 12.75 -81.13
#